data_44f4df7048bc9b593e490e1cb972d2a2
#
_entry.id   44f4df7048bc9b593e490e1cb972d2a2
#
_cell.length_a   1.000
_cell.length_b   1.000
_cell.length_c   1.000
_cell.angle_alpha   90.00
_cell.angle_beta   90.00
_cell.angle_gamma   90.00
#
_symmetry.space_group_name_H-M   'P 1'
#
loop_
_entity.id
_entity.type
_entity.pdbx_description
1 polymer ?
#
loop_
_entity_poly.entity_id
_entity_poly.type
_entity_poly.pdbx_seq_one_letter_code
_entity_poly.pdbx_strand_id
1 'polypeptide(L)'
;MAAEQKRMQLRGLHHVTAICRDAERTIAFYRDLMGLAIVHDGPSDDDAESRHVWFGAQDGRPGNLVSFMHYPELPSGVVGVGSTHHFAFAVETAEEQEAWRDYLRGQGVECTDVFDSGAFRSIYIRDPDGHIVEIATSGPGFTAGGPSA
;
A
#
# COMPACT_ATOMS: atom_id res chain seq x y z
N MET A 1 41.92 -13.18 17.34
CA MET A 1 41.18 -12.00 16.82
C MET A 1 39.88 -12.51 16.26
N ALA A 2 38.75 -12.10 16.82
CA ALA A 2 37.42 -12.43 16.27
C ALA A 2 37.29 -11.73 14.92
N ALA A 3 36.94 -12.49 13.86
CA ALA A 3 36.67 -11.92 12.55
C ALA A 3 35.46 -10.95 12.73
N GLU A 4 35.63 -9.74 12.29
CA GLU A 4 34.56 -8.72 12.29
C GLU A 4 33.43 -9.25 11.42
N GLN A 5 32.32 -9.63 12.06
CA GLN A 5 31.15 -10.20 11.35
C GLN A 5 30.53 -9.08 10.53
N LYS A 6 30.68 -9.17 9.20
CA LYS A 6 30.08 -8.22 8.27
C LYS A 6 28.57 -8.15 8.52
N ARG A 7 28.08 -7.01 9.02
CA ARG A 7 26.66 -6.77 9.26
C ARG A 7 25.92 -6.77 7.92
N MET A 8 25.00 -7.70 7.78
CA MET A 8 24.05 -7.72 6.66
C MET A 8 23.05 -6.57 6.84
N GLN A 9 22.69 -5.90 5.74
CA GLN A 9 21.77 -4.77 5.76
C GLN A 9 20.68 -4.91 4.69
N LEU A 10 19.44 -4.67 5.09
CA LEU A 10 18.33 -4.42 4.17
C LEU A 10 18.26 -2.91 3.91
N ARG A 11 17.85 -2.53 2.69
CA ARG A 11 17.78 -1.12 2.26
C ARG A 11 16.38 -0.52 2.41
N GLY A 12 15.39 -1.30 2.81
CA GLY A 12 14.00 -0.90 2.97
C GLY A 12 13.05 -1.89 2.32
N LEU A 13 11.79 -1.53 2.24
CA LEU A 13 10.81 -2.28 1.46
C LEU A 13 11.04 -2.05 -0.03
N HIS A 14 10.92 -3.12 -0.82
CA HIS A 14 10.92 -3.06 -2.27
C HIS A 14 9.48 -2.96 -2.81
N HIS A 15 8.61 -3.87 -2.38
CA HIS A 15 7.20 -3.91 -2.76
C HIS A 15 6.36 -4.66 -1.72
N VAL A 16 5.06 -4.53 -1.85
CA VAL A 16 4.05 -5.34 -1.17
C VAL A 16 3.22 -6.05 -2.23
N THR A 17 2.98 -7.35 -2.05
CA THR A 17 2.10 -8.13 -2.93
C THR A 17 0.87 -8.59 -2.17
N ALA A 18 -0.29 -8.32 -2.73
CA ALA A 18 -1.58 -8.74 -2.22
C ALA A 18 -2.30 -9.63 -3.24
N ILE A 19 -3.45 -10.15 -2.89
CA ILE A 19 -4.27 -11.00 -3.75
C ILE A 19 -5.57 -10.27 -4.06
N CYS A 20 -6.00 -10.33 -5.32
CA CYS A 20 -7.26 -9.78 -5.78
C CYS A 20 -8.13 -10.86 -6.41
N ARG A 21 -9.45 -10.66 -6.31
CA ARG A 21 -10.46 -11.52 -6.92
C ARG A 21 -10.71 -11.19 -8.38
N ASP A 22 -10.62 -9.91 -8.73
CA ASP A 22 -10.92 -9.39 -10.06
C ASP A 22 -9.88 -8.34 -10.43
N ALA A 23 -9.00 -8.69 -11.37
CA ALA A 23 -7.89 -7.82 -11.77
C ALA A 23 -8.40 -6.50 -12.38
N GLU A 24 -9.49 -6.50 -13.15
CA GLU A 24 -10.01 -5.28 -13.76
C GLU A 24 -10.58 -4.30 -12.71
N ARG A 25 -11.27 -4.81 -11.69
CA ARG A 25 -11.74 -3.98 -10.56
C ARG A 25 -10.57 -3.40 -9.78
N THR A 26 -9.53 -4.19 -9.58
CA THR A 26 -8.30 -3.74 -8.89
C THR A 26 -7.59 -2.68 -9.71
N ILE A 27 -7.49 -2.86 -11.03
CA ILE A 27 -6.90 -1.85 -11.94
C ILE A 27 -7.71 -0.55 -11.91
N ALA A 28 -9.03 -0.62 -11.98
CA ALA A 28 -9.88 0.56 -11.90
C ALA A 28 -9.68 1.32 -10.58
N PHE A 29 -9.49 0.62 -9.49
CA PHE A 29 -9.24 1.24 -8.18
C PHE A 29 -7.85 1.89 -8.12
N TYR A 30 -6.79 1.14 -8.37
CA TYR A 30 -5.42 1.65 -8.15
C TYR A 30 -4.92 2.57 -9.26
N ARG A 31 -5.28 2.30 -10.51
CA ARG A 31 -4.91 3.17 -11.64
C ARG A 31 -5.86 4.36 -11.78
N ASP A 32 -7.17 4.11 -11.91
CA ASP A 32 -8.11 5.14 -12.33
C ASP A 32 -8.57 6.02 -11.16
N LEU A 33 -8.81 5.43 -9.98
CA LEU A 33 -9.20 6.17 -8.79
C LEU A 33 -7.98 6.73 -8.04
N MET A 34 -6.98 5.89 -7.74
CA MET A 34 -5.83 6.28 -6.93
C MET A 34 -4.69 6.93 -7.74
N GLY A 35 -4.71 6.83 -9.05
CA GLY A 35 -3.74 7.50 -9.92
C GLY A 35 -2.37 6.83 -10.00
N LEU A 36 -2.24 5.56 -9.60
CA LEU A 36 -1.00 4.82 -9.75
C LEU A 36 -0.80 4.38 -11.21
N ALA A 37 0.44 4.33 -11.65
CA ALA A 37 0.77 3.78 -12.95
C ALA A 37 0.86 2.25 -12.91
N ILE A 38 0.36 1.57 -13.95
CA ILE A 38 0.67 0.16 -14.18
C ILE A 38 2.10 0.11 -14.73
N VAL A 39 2.99 -0.57 -14.01
CA VAL A 39 4.39 -0.74 -14.43
C VAL A 39 4.65 -2.11 -15.02
N HIS A 40 3.81 -3.09 -14.72
CA HIS A 40 3.82 -4.41 -15.35
C HIS A 40 2.44 -5.07 -15.20
N ASP A 41 2.02 -5.78 -16.22
CA ASP A 41 0.78 -6.56 -16.24
C ASP A 41 1.00 -7.80 -17.12
N GLY A 42 0.97 -8.96 -16.54
CA GLY A 42 1.27 -10.19 -17.25
C GLY A 42 1.16 -11.42 -16.37
N PRO A 43 1.64 -12.57 -16.86
CA PRO A 43 1.69 -13.79 -16.07
C PRO A 43 2.51 -13.63 -14.79
N SER A 44 2.14 -14.33 -13.74
CA SER A 44 2.96 -14.44 -12.54
C SER A 44 4.22 -15.27 -12.84
N ASP A 45 5.35 -14.89 -12.25
CA ASP A 45 6.60 -15.66 -12.40
C ASP A 45 6.49 -17.06 -11.80
N ASP A 46 5.70 -17.21 -10.74
CA ASP A 46 5.51 -18.49 -10.04
C ASP A 46 4.35 -19.32 -10.62
N ASP A 47 3.44 -18.70 -11.35
CA ASP A 47 2.25 -19.32 -11.92
C ASP A 47 1.87 -18.63 -13.24
N ALA A 48 2.33 -19.20 -14.35
CA ALA A 48 2.14 -18.64 -15.69
C ALA A 48 0.66 -18.53 -16.12
N GLU A 49 -0.25 -19.26 -15.47
CA GLU A 49 -1.70 -19.17 -15.74
C GLU A 49 -2.39 -18.07 -14.95
N SER A 50 -1.72 -17.52 -13.93
CA SER A 50 -2.26 -16.44 -13.10
C SER A 50 -1.73 -15.10 -13.52
N ARG A 51 -2.60 -14.09 -13.52
CA ARG A 51 -2.25 -12.70 -13.84
C ARG A 51 -1.66 -12.01 -12.62
N HIS A 52 -0.62 -11.24 -12.83
CA HIS A 52 0.05 -10.45 -11.81
C HIS A 52 0.20 -9.00 -12.30
N VAL A 53 -0.44 -8.06 -11.62
CA VAL A 53 -0.45 -6.64 -11.99
C VAL A 53 0.37 -5.85 -10.98
N TRP A 54 1.27 -5.03 -11.47
CA TRP A 54 2.15 -4.19 -10.66
C TRP A 54 1.82 -2.72 -10.87
N PHE A 55 1.65 -2.02 -9.76
CA PHE A 55 1.39 -0.57 -9.74
C PHE A 55 2.54 0.15 -9.06
N GLY A 56 2.86 1.34 -9.54
CA GLY A 56 3.92 2.17 -8.99
C GLY A 56 3.48 3.62 -8.81
N ALA A 57 3.93 4.20 -7.71
CA ALA A 57 4.00 5.64 -7.55
C ALA A 57 5.39 6.12 -7.98
N GLN A 58 5.54 7.39 -8.37
CA GLN A 58 6.83 8.00 -8.69
C GLN A 58 7.73 7.12 -9.59
N ASP A 59 7.23 6.73 -10.76
CA ASP A 59 7.93 5.92 -11.76
C ASP A 59 8.22 4.46 -11.36
N GLY A 60 7.56 3.96 -10.33
CA GLY A 60 7.67 2.55 -9.93
C GLY A 60 9.02 2.16 -9.36
N ARG A 61 9.70 3.08 -8.71
CA ARG A 61 10.96 2.79 -8.03
C ARG A 61 10.76 1.80 -6.87
N PRO A 62 11.77 0.97 -6.53
CA PRO A 62 11.74 0.14 -5.35
C PRO A 62 11.31 0.93 -4.10
N GLY A 63 10.38 0.38 -3.33
CA GLY A 63 9.73 1.05 -2.21
C GLY A 63 8.40 1.73 -2.55
N ASN A 64 8.14 2.01 -3.83
CA ASN A 64 6.92 2.65 -4.33
C ASN A 64 6.02 1.69 -5.13
N LEU A 65 6.17 0.37 -4.92
CA LEU A 65 5.48 -0.65 -5.66
C LEU A 65 4.47 -1.40 -4.81
N VAL A 66 3.31 -1.64 -5.37
CA VAL A 66 2.33 -2.60 -4.87
C VAL A 66 1.88 -3.48 -6.03
N SER A 67 1.71 -4.77 -5.78
CA SER A 67 1.26 -5.70 -6.81
C SER A 67 0.11 -6.57 -6.33
N PHE A 68 -0.63 -7.10 -7.29
CA PHE A 68 -1.77 -7.96 -7.03
C PHE A 68 -1.70 -9.21 -7.88
N MET A 69 -1.74 -10.36 -7.23
CA MET A 69 -1.93 -11.66 -7.88
C MET A 69 -3.42 -11.95 -7.99
N HIS A 70 -3.87 -12.34 -9.17
CA HIS A 70 -5.26 -12.66 -9.43
C HIS A 70 -5.55 -14.13 -9.12
N TYR A 71 -6.21 -14.37 -8.00
CA TYR A 71 -6.64 -15.70 -7.55
C TYR A 71 -8.12 -15.68 -7.12
N PRO A 72 -9.06 -15.67 -8.09
CA PRO A 72 -10.49 -15.49 -7.80
C PRO A 72 -11.12 -16.63 -6.98
N GLU A 73 -10.53 -17.81 -7.00
CA GLU A 73 -11.01 -19.01 -6.29
C GLU A 73 -10.65 -19.04 -4.81
N LEU A 74 -9.72 -18.19 -4.37
CA LEU A 74 -9.33 -18.17 -2.97
C LEU A 74 -10.42 -17.50 -2.11
N PRO A 75 -10.58 -17.95 -0.86
CA PRO A 75 -11.53 -17.31 0.05
C PRO A 75 -11.12 -15.86 0.35
N SER A 76 -12.10 -15.03 0.71
CA SER A 76 -11.82 -13.66 1.15
C SER A 76 -10.93 -13.66 2.38
N GLY A 77 -9.94 -12.77 2.39
CA GLY A 77 -9.02 -12.62 3.50
C GLY A 77 -9.68 -12.06 4.74
N VAL A 78 -9.13 -12.43 5.90
CA VAL A 78 -9.52 -11.90 7.21
C VAL A 78 -8.26 -11.38 7.89
N VAL A 79 -8.33 -10.17 8.44
CA VAL A 79 -7.24 -9.60 9.21
C VAL A 79 -7.07 -10.37 10.53
N GLY A 80 -5.87 -10.86 10.76
CA GLY A 80 -5.55 -11.66 11.94
C GLY A 80 -4.05 -11.85 12.10
N VAL A 81 -3.68 -12.63 13.11
CA VAL A 81 -2.27 -12.93 13.36
C VAL A 81 -1.66 -13.61 12.12
N GLY A 82 -0.55 -13.09 11.65
CA GLY A 82 0.13 -13.57 10.46
C GLY A 82 -0.32 -12.90 9.15
N SER A 83 -1.41 -12.11 9.15
CA SER A 83 -1.79 -11.29 8.00
C SER A 83 -1.16 -9.89 8.06
N THR A 84 -1.06 -9.23 6.89
CA THR A 84 -0.83 -7.80 6.84
C THR A 84 -2.12 -7.07 7.21
N HIS A 85 -2.06 -6.07 8.12
CA HIS A 85 -3.24 -5.32 8.53
C HIS A 85 -3.67 -4.31 7.46
N HIS A 86 -2.74 -3.50 6.99
CA HIS A 86 -2.94 -2.50 5.94
C HIS A 86 -1.61 -2.13 5.30
N PHE A 87 -1.69 -1.41 4.21
CA PHE A 87 -0.54 -0.73 3.62
C PHE A 87 -0.89 0.73 3.34
N ALA A 88 0.11 1.60 3.34
CA ALA A 88 -0.07 3.04 3.29
C ALA A 88 0.67 3.67 2.12
N PHE A 89 0.00 4.59 1.45
CA PHE A 89 0.59 5.52 0.49
C PHE A 89 0.87 6.85 1.17
N ALA A 90 1.93 7.52 0.76
CA ALA A 90 2.35 8.78 1.33
C ALA A 90 1.86 9.99 0.52
N VAL A 91 1.47 11.03 1.25
CA VAL A 91 1.36 12.40 0.74
C VAL A 91 2.25 13.31 1.56
N GLU A 92 2.61 14.47 1.04
CA GLU A 92 3.55 15.35 1.73
C GLU A 92 2.90 16.19 2.82
N THR A 93 1.70 16.72 2.57
CA THR A 93 1.07 17.72 3.44
C THR A 93 -0.30 17.30 3.95
N ALA A 94 -0.74 17.92 5.04
CA ALA A 94 -2.08 17.76 5.57
C ALA A 94 -3.16 18.19 4.55
N GLU A 95 -2.90 19.25 3.82
CA GLU A 95 -3.80 19.78 2.80
C GLU A 95 -3.98 18.80 1.64
N GLU A 96 -2.91 18.14 1.20
CA GLU A 96 -3.00 17.08 0.20
C GLU A 96 -3.84 15.90 0.70
N GLN A 97 -3.66 15.51 1.96
CA GLN A 97 -4.42 14.41 2.56
C GLN A 97 -5.92 14.75 2.63
N GLU A 98 -6.25 15.96 3.05
CA GLU A 98 -7.64 16.42 3.11
C GLU A 98 -8.28 16.50 1.72
N ALA A 99 -7.52 16.93 0.71
CA ALA A 99 -7.97 16.91 -0.67
C ALA A 99 -8.23 15.47 -1.17
N TRP A 100 -7.38 14.51 -0.81
CA TRP A 100 -7.61 13.10 -1.10
C TRP A 100 -8.89 12.57 -0.42
N ARG A 101 -9.10 12.88 0.85
CA ARG A 101 -10.33 12.50 1.56
C ARG A 101 -11.58 13.00 0.83
N ASP A 102 -11.59 14.28 0.48
CA ASP A 102 -12.73 14.93 -0.14
C ASP A 102 -12.97 14.39 -1.56
N TYR A 103 -11.90 14.16 -2.32
CA TYR A 103 -11.96 13.52 -3.63
C TYR A 103 -12.56 12.11 -3.55
N LEU A 104 -12.05 11.25 -2.66
CA LEU A 104 -12.53 9.88 -2.50
C LEU A 104 -13.99 9.83 -2.10
N ARG A 105 -14.40 10.65 -1.15
CA ARG A 105 -15.80 10.79 -0.76
C ARG A 105 -16.67 11.28 -1.92
N GLY A 106 -16.18 12.20 -2.71
CA GLY A 106 -16.84 12.67 -3.92
C GLY A 106 -17.01 11.60 -4.99
N GLN A 107 -16.14 10.58 -5.01
CA GLN A 107 -16.25 9.41 -5.88
C GLN A 107 -17.10 8.29 -5.28
N GLY A 108 -17.72 8.51 -4.12
CA GLY A 108 -18.54 7.52 -3.44
C GLY A 108 -17.77 6.45 -2.67
N VAL A 109 -16.49 6.68 -2.41
CA VAL A 109 -15.66 5.79 -1.60
C VAL A 109 -15.74 6.21 -0.14
N GLU A 110 -16.08 5.27 0.75
CA GLU A 110 -16.03 5.52 2.19
C GLU A 110 -14.59 5.82 2.62
N CYS A 111 -14.40 6.97 3.24
CA CYS A 111 -13.11 7.41 3.75
C CYS A 111 -13.30 7.94 5.17
N THR A 112 -12.43 7.52 6.07
CA THR A 112 -12.47 7.96 7.47
C THR A 112 -12.18 9.46 7.59
N ASP A 113 -12.49 10.01 8.76
CA ASP A 113 -11.92 11.28 9.19
C ASP A 113 -10.41 11.10 9.46
N VAL A 114 -9.73 12.22 9.61
CA VAL A 114 -8.30 12.22 9.87
C VAL A 114 -8.01 11.76 11.28
N PHE A 115 -7.09 10.81 11.40
CA PHE A 115 -6.46 10.43 12.67
C PHE A 115 -5.08 11.05 12.74
N ASP A 116 -4.78 11.75 13.82
CA ASP A 116 -3.47 12.35 14.06
C ASP A 116 -2.77 11.62 15.20
N SER A 117 -1.70 10.91 14.89
CA SER A 117 -0.89 10.19 15.88
C SER A 117 0.25 11.03 16.47
N GLY A 118 0.46 12.23 15.96
CA GLY A 118 1.61 13.08 16.27
C GLY A 118 2.82 12.84 15.37
N ALA A 119 3.05 11.58 14.96
CA ALA A 119 4.12 11.25 14.02
C ALA A 119 3.71 11.50 12.55
N PHE A 120 2.45 11.27 12.23
CA PHE A 120 1.84 11.53 10.92
C PHE A 120 0.31 11.52 11.06
N ARG A 121 -0.36 11.96 10.02
CA ARG A 121 -1.82 11.94 9.92
C ARG A 121 -2.26 10.86 8.96
N SER A 122 -3.38 10.21 9.23
CA SER A 122 -3.89 9.04 8.50
C SER A 122 -5.35 9.19 8.12
N ILE A 123 -5.69 8.77 6.91
CA ILE A 123 -7.06 8.44 6.49
C ILE A 123 -7.07 7.02 5.93
N TYR A 124 -8.21 6.35 6.04
CA TYR A 124 -8.34 4.93 5.64
C TYR A 124 -9.50 4.73 4.70
N ILE A 125 -9.28 3.88 3.71
CA ILE A 125 -10.28 3.39 2.76
C ILE A 125 -10.17 1.88 2.63
N ARG A 126 -11.10 1.28 1.90
CA ARG A 126 -11.02 -0.13 1.48
C ARG A 126 -11.00 -0.23 -0.02
N ASP A 127 -10.19 -1.15 -0.52
CA ASP A 127 -10.19 -1.49 -1.93
C ASP A 127 -11.34 -2.46 -2.27
N PRO A 128 -11.52 -2.87 -3.55
CA PRO A 128 -12.63 -3.75 -3.95
C PRO A 128 -12.67 -5.11 -3.26
N ASP A 129 -11.54 -5.62 -2.78
CA ASP A 129 -11.45 -6.89 -2.06
C ASP A 129 -11.47 -6.74 -0.53
N GLY A 130 -11.54 -5.50 -0.05
CA GLY A 130 -11.58 -5.17 1.37
C GLY A 130 -10.21 -4.97 2.01
N HIS A 131 -9.13 -4.90 1.24
CA HIS A 131 -7.83 -4.47 1.78
C HIS A 131 -7.97 -3.09 2.39
N ILE A 132 -7.43 -2.92 3.59
CA ILE A 132 -7.35 -1.61 4.22
C ILE A 132 -6.19 -0.85 3.60
N VAL A 133 -6.48 0.31 3.05
CA VAL A 133 -5.51 1.20 2.43
C VAL A 133 -5.50 2.51 3.19
N GLU A 134 -4.32 2.94 3.58
CA GLU A 134 -4.09 4.20 4.28
C GLU A 134 -3.48 5.23 3.34
N ILE A 135 -3.83 6.49 3.52
CA ILE A 135 -3.08 7.62 2.98
C ILE A 135 -2.54 8.40 4.18
N ALA A 136 -1.23 8.41 4.29
CA ALA A 136 -0.51 8.99 5.42
C ALA A 136 0.32 10.20 4.99
N THR A 137 0.39 11.22 5.84
CA THR A 137 1.35 12.30 5.64
C THR A 137 2.77 11.81 5.93
N SER A 138 3.76 12.32 5.18
CA SER A 138 5.16 11.92 5.34
C SER A 138 5.77 12.31 6.68
N GLY A 139 5.26 13.32 7.33
CA GLY A 139 5.84 13.83 8.56
C GLY A 139 4.82 14.36 9.56
N PRO A 140 5.35 14.75 10.72
CA PRO A 140 6.77 14.96 11.06
C PRO A 140 7.62 13.69 11.16
N GLY A 141 7.02 12.50 11.39
CA GLY A 141 7.71 11.24 11.50
C GLY A 141 8.06 10.84 12.95
N PHE A 142 8.65 9.67 13.10
CA PHE A 142 9.09 9.18 14.41
C PHE A 142 10.43 9.79 14.77
N THR A 143 10.56 10.20 16.05
CA THR A 143 11.84 10.68 16.57
C THR A 143 12.69 9.47 16.99
N ALA A 144 13.92 9.39 16.48
CA ALA A 144 14.87 8.39 16.92
C ALA A 144 15.12 8.52 18.45
N GLY A 145 14.91 7.42 19.18
CA GLY A 145 15.01 7.43 20.65
C GLY A 145 13.80 8.02 21.38
N GLY A 146 12.70 8.24 20.68
CA GLY A 146 11.43 8.59 21.28
C GLY A 146 10.92 7.51 22.24
N PRO A 147 9.98 7.84 23.16
CA PRO A 147 9.48 6.87 24.12
C PRO A 147 8.91 5.65 23.40
N SER A 148 9.30 4.47 23.86
CA SER A 148 8.62 3.23 23.48
C SER A 148 7.16 3.36 23.90
N ALA A 149 6.27 3.19 22.95
CA ALA A 149 4.85 3.14 23.24
C ALA A 149 4.53 1.97 24.18
#